data_38f08899120bec1f5002cfd34d0ff5f8
#
_entry.id   38f08899120bec1f5002cfd34d0ff5f8
#
_cell.length_a   1.000
_cell.length_b   1.000
_cell.length_c   1.000
_cell.angle_alpha   90.00
_cell.angle_beta   90.00
_cell.angle_gamma   90.00
#
_symmetry.space_group_name_H-M   'P 1'
#
loop_
_entity.id
_entity.type
_entity.pdbx_description
1 polymer ?
#
loop_
_entity_poly.entity_id
_entity_poly.type
_entity_poly.pdbx_seq_one_letter_code
_entity_poly.pdbx_strand_id
1 'polypeptide(L)'
;NTTQHNLSLKNEAANTLAVAESAGIKMLHPLMDDYPQRLLKNKSFPPLLFYRGNSEALNTEKAVAIVGTRNPTETGKRWARRLAGLLAEDDYVIISGLAIGSDTMGHEGALEAHGKTVAVLPLPLDMPVYPRNNRELAERILENDGALVSEYPPGKKISDRQLISNLVARDEWQPGLADGIIAVETSQDGGTRHALKDAEKTNTPIAVFDYSF
;
A
#
# COMPACT_ATOMS: atom_id res chain seq x y z
N ASN A 1 -28.11 -27.46 -4.79
CA ASN A 1 -27.37 -26.57 -3.91
C ASN A 1 -26.40 -25.64 -4.64
N THR A 2 -25.99 -25.92 -5.89
CA THR A 2 -25.17 -25.03 -6.72
C THR A 2 -25.90 -23.71 -7.02
N THR A 3 -27.21 -23.74 -7.27
CA THR A 3 -28.02 -22.55 -7.56
C THR A 3 -28.10 -21.60 -6.37
N GLN A 4 -28.23 -22.11 -5.16
CA GLN A 4 -28.30 -21.32 -3.92
C GLN A 4 -26.93 -20.69 -3.58
N HIS A 5 -25.85 -21.42 -3.83
CA HIS A 5 -24.49 -20.90 -3.72
C HIS A 5 -24.22 -19.78 -4.73
N ASN A 6 -24.59 -19.97 -6.00
CA ASN A 6 -24.44 -18.94 -7.03
C ASN A 6 -25.26 -17.68 -6.74
N LEU A 7 -26.45 -17.81 -6.15
CA LEU A 7 -27.26 -16.66 -5.75
C LEU A 7 -26.60 -15.90 -4.60
N SER A 8 -26.02 -16.62 -3.63
CA SER A 8 -25.26 -16.01 -2.52
C SER A 8 -24.07 -15.20 -3.04
N LEU A 9 -23.27 -15.75 -3.95
CA LEU A 9 -22.12 -15.07 -4.55
C LEU A 9 -22.53 -13.80 -5.34
N LYS A 10 -23.64 -13.87 -6.09
CA LYS A 10 -24.17 -12.70 -6.80
C LYS A 10 -24.61 -11.60 -5.85
N ASN A 11 -25.27 -11.94 -4.75
CA ASN A 11 -25.69 -10.97 -3.75
C ASN A 11 -24.49 -10.34 -3.05
N GLU A 12 -23.46 -11.11 -2.75
CA GLU A 12 -22.22 -10.62 -2.15
C GLU A 12 -21.49 -9.66 -3.10
N ALA A 13 -21.37 -10.01 -4.37
CA ALA A 13 -20.78 -9.13 -5.38
C ALA A 13 -21.58 -7.83 -5.55
N ALA A 14 -22.93 -7.91 -5.62
CA ALA A 14 -23.79 -6.75 -5.71
C ALA A 14 -23.65 -5.82 -4.49
N ASN A 15 -23.56 -6.38 -3.28
CA ASN A 15 -23.30 -5.60 -2.07
C ASN A 15 -21.93 -4.91 -2.11
N THR A 16 -20.89 -5.63 -2.52
CA THR A 16 -19.54 -5.04 -2.67
C THR A 16 -19.54 -3.86 -3.63
N LEU A 17 -20.20 -3.99 -4.78
CA LEU A 17 -20.29 -2.90 -5.77
C LEU A 17 -21.06 -1.70 -5.21
N ALA A 18 -22.20 -1.93 -4.55
CA ALA A 18 -23.01 -0.85 -3.97
C ALA A 18 -22.25 -0.09 -2.86
N VAL A 19 -21.52 -0.81 -1.99
CA VAL A 19 -20.69 -0.19 -0.95
C VAL A 19 -19.53 0.57 -1.59
N ALA A 20 -18.86 0.00 -2.58
CA ALA A 20 -17.77 0.65 -3.29
C ALA A 20 -18.23 1.99 -3.92
N GLU A 21 -19.35 1.97 -4.65
CA GLU A 21 -19.91 3.16 -5.27
C GLU A 21 -20.26 4.25 -4.24
N SER A 22 -20.94 3.86 -3.14
CA SER A 22 -21.34 4.81 -2.09
C SER A 22 -20.15 5.44 -1.34
N ALA A 23 -19.01 4.74 -1.27
CA ALA A 23 -17.79 5.18 -0.61
C ALA A 23 -16.76 5.81 -1.57
N GLY A 24 -17.09 5.98 -2.86
CA GLY A 24 -16.16 6.50 -3.86
C GLY A 24 -14.96 5.59 -4.10
N ILE A 25 -15.11 4.28 -3.85
CA ILE A 25 -14.09 3.27 -4.07
C ILE A 25 -14.24 2.72 -5.48
N LYS A 26 -13.16 2.73 -6.23
CA LYS A 26 -13.08 2.15 -7.57
C LYS A 26 -12.39 0.79 -7.52
N MET A 27 -12.54 0.00 -8.59
CA MET A 27 -12.00 -1.35 -8.69
C MET A 27 -11.22 -1.51 -9.98
N LEU A 28 -10.08 -2.19 -9.90
CA LEU A 28 -9.26 -2.59 -11.03
C LEU A 28 -9.11 -4.12 -11.05
N HIS A 29 -9.00 -4.68 -12.25
CA HIS A 29 -8.67 -6.09 -12.47
C HIS A 29 -7.66 -6.24 -13.61
N PRO A 30 -6.93 -7.36 -13.70
CA PRO A 30 -5.79 -7.53 -14.62
C PRO A 30 -6.06 -7.34 -16.12
N LEU A 31 -7.33 -7.35 -16.53
CA LEU A 31 -7.72 -7.12 -17.93
C LEU A 31 -8.04 -5.65 -18.24
N MET A 32 -7.89 -4.75 -17.25
CA MET A 32 -8.05 -3.31 -17.44
C MET A 32 -6.70 -2.66 -17.72
N ASP A 33 -6.65 -1.70 -18.62
CA ASP A 33 -5.42 -0.96 -18.97
C ASP A 33 -4.84 -0.20 -17.77
N ASP A 34 -5.71 0.26 -16.87
CA ASP A 34 -5.33 0.97 -15.64
C ASP A 34 -4.85 0.05 -14.51
N TYR A 35 -4.88 -1.29 -14.68
CA TYR A 35 -4.37 -2.19 -13.66
C TYR A 35 -2.84 -2.07 -13.55
N PRO A 36 -2.26 -1.98 -12.33
CA PRO A 36 -0.82 -1.80 -12.17
C PRO A 36 0.00 -2.93 -12.79
N GLN A 37 0.66 -2.63 -13.90
CA GLN A 37 1.42 -3.61 -14.69
C GLN A 37 2.58 -4.24 -13.89
N ARG A 38 3.12 -3.51 -12.90
CA ARG A 38 4.15 -4.03 -11.99
C ARG A 38 3.65 -5.22 -11.17
N LEU A 39 2.39 -5.20 -10.72
CA LEU A 39 1.80 -6.31 -9.96
C LEU A 39 1.74 -7.61 -10.77
N LEU A 40 1.58 -7.53 -12.09
CA LEU A 40 1.53 -8.73 -12.96
C LEU A 40 2.86 -9.51 -13.01
N LYS A 41 3.97 -8.90 -12.58
CA LYS A 41 5.25 -9.59 -12.41
C LYS A 41 5.22 -10.58 -11.24
N ASN A 42 4.31 -10.37 -10.30
CA ASN A 42 4.14 -11.23 -9.14
C ASN A 42 3.23 -12.41 -9.49
N LYS A 43 3.64 -13.66 -9.17
CA LYS A 43 2.85 -14.87 -9.48
C LYS A 43 1.49 -14.90 -8.77
N SER A 44 1.36 -14.17 -7.68
CA SER A 44 0.16 -14.08 -6.84
C SER A 44 -0.43 -12.68 -6.80
N PHE A 45 -0.50 -11.98 -7.93
CA PHE A 45 -1.12 -10.65 -8.00
C PHE A 45 -2.60 -10.68 -7.60
N PRO A 46 -3.14 -9.61 -6.96
CA PRO A 46 -4.53 -9.56 -6.55
C PRO A 46 -5.45 -9.55 -7.78
N PRO A 47 -6.43 -10.47 -7.87
CA PRO A 47 -7.37 -10.51 -9.00
C PRO A 47 -8.30 -9.30 -9.03
N LEU A 48 -8.47 -8.64 -7.90
CA LEU A 48 -9.19 -7.37 -7.75
C LEU A 48 -8.36 -6.46 -6.84
N LEU A 49 -8.22 -5.22 -7.27
CA LEU A 49 -7.59 -4.15 -6.50
C LEU A 49 -8.62 -3.03 -6.33
N PHE A 50 -8.90 -2.66 -5.10
CA PHE A 50 -9.78 -1.54 -4.76
C PHE A 50 -8.94 -0.31 -4.45
N TYR A 51 -9.38 0.88 -4.91
CA TYR A 51 -8.64 2.11 -4.66
C TYR A 51 -9.55 3.31 -4.46
N ARG A 52 -9.02 4.30 -3.75
CA ARG A 52 -9.52 5.68 -3.65
C ARG A 52 -8.41 6.62 -4.07
N GLY A 53 -8.75 7.73 -4.67
CA GLY A 53 -7.79 8.73 -5.16
C GLY A 53 -7.43 8.55 -6.63
N ASN A 54 -6.17 8.82 -6.99
CA ASN A 54 -5.69 8.87 -8.36
C ASN A 54 -5.08 7.53 -8.81
N SER A 55 -5.68 6.86 -9.81
CA SER A 55 -5.16 5.61 -10.38
C SER A 55 -3.85 5.79 -11.14
N GLU A 56 -3.55 6.98 -11.66
CA GLU A 56 -2.28 7.25 -12.35
C GLU A 56 -1.09 7.06 -11.41
N ALA A 57 -1.26 7.35 -10.11
CA ALA A 57 -0.21 7.12 -9.12
C ALA A 57 0.17 5.63 -8.98
N LEU A 58 -0.71 4.70 -9.40
CA LEU A 58 -0.46 3.25 -9.39
C LEU A 58 0.32 2.77 -10.61
N ASN A 59 0.25 3.52 -11.73
CA ASN A 59 0.86 3.18 -13.03
C ASN A 59 1.96 4.17 -13.44
N THR A 60 2.50 4.92 -12.50
CA THR A 60 3.62 5.83 -12.75
C THR A 60 4.84 5.09 -13.31
N GLU A 61 5.68 5.77 -14.10
CA GLU A 61 6.94 5.21 -14.60
C GLU A 61 7.99 5.05 -13.50
N LYS A 62 7.91 5.87 -12.44
CA LYS A 62 8.88 5.89 -11.33
C LYS A 62 8.14 5.64 -10.00
N ALA A 63 8.40 4.53 -9.33
CA ALA A 63 7.85 4.22 -8.02
C ALA A 63 8.87 3.53 -7.12
N VAL A 64 8.96 3.96 -5.86
CA VAL A 64 9.84 3.35 -4.86
C VAL A 64 9.07 3.07 -3.58
N ALA A 65 9.19 1.85 -3.07
CA ALA A 65 8.64 1.50 -1.76
C ALA A 65 9.61 1.93 -0.65
N ILE A 66 9.11 2.64 0.36
CA ILE A 66 9.85 2.97 1.58
C ILE A 66 9.20 2.21 2.74
N VAL A 67 9.96 1.36 3.39
CA VAL A 67 9.50 0.49 4.47
C VAL A 67 10.46 0.54 5.65
N GLY A 68 10.00 0.13 6.83
CA GLY A 68 10.88 0.06 7.99
C GLY A 68 10.12 -0.28 9.27
N THR A 69 10.83 -0.15 10.38
CA THR A 69 10.28 -0.43 11.71
C THR A 69 9.15 0.54 12.08
N ARG A 70 8.23 0.04 12.93
CA ARG A 70 7.18 0.88 13.53
C ARG A 70 7.71 1.81 14.64
N ASN A 71 8.91 1.53 15.15
CA ASN A 71 9.59 2.32 16.19
C ASN A 71 10.99 2.74 15.72
N PRO A 72 11.10 3.58 14.67
CA PRO A 72 12.38 4.06 14.19
C PRO A 72 13.05 5.00 15.20
N THR A 73 14.37 5.02 15.18
CA THR A 73 15.14 6.06 15.88
C THR A 73 14.84 7.43 15.30
N GLU A 74 15.17 8.51 16.00
CA GLU A 74 15.02 9.87 15.46
C GLU A 74 15.84 10.05 14.17
N THR A 75 16.98 9.38 14.07
CA THR A 75 17.79 9.34 12.85
C THR A 75 17.05 8.61 11.74
N GLY A 76 16.47 7.43 12.00
CA GLY A 76 15.67 6.68 11.04
C GLY A 76 14.45 7.45 10.54
N LYS A 77 13.71 8.12 11.43
CA LYS A 77 12.58 9.00 11.05
C LYS A 77 13.02 10.10 10.08
N ARG A 78 14.10 10.79 10.44
CA ARG A 78 14.65 11.88 9.62
C ARG A 78 15.08 11.39 8.24
N TRP A 79 15.73 10.22 8.15
CA TRP A 79 16.17 9.67 6.87
C TRP A 79 15.02 9.15 6.03
N ALA A 80 14.03 8.43 6.61
CA ALA A 80 12.84 8.01 5.89
C ALA A 80 12.14 9.21 5.21
N ARG A 81 11.91 10.27 5.98
CA ARG A 81 11.28 11.50 5.50
C ARG A 81 12.11 12.20 4.42
N ARG A 82 13.42 12.37 4.66
CA ARG A 82 14.32 13.03 3.71
C ARG A 82 14.45 12.27 2.40
N LEU A 83 14.63 10.94 2.45
CA LEU A 83 14.72 10.11 1.25
C LEU A 83 13.44 10.16 0.43
N ALA A 84 12.29 10.05 1.09
CA ALA A 84 10.99 10.17 0.43
C ALA A 84 10.82 11.53 -0.27
N GLY A 85 11.22 12.62 0.39
CA GLY A 85 11.18 13.97 -0.19
C GLY A 85 12.08 14.08 -1.42
N LEU A 86 13.34 13.68 -1.32
CA LEU A 86 14.30 13.73 -2.45
C LEU A 86 13.82 12.88 -3.65
N LEU A 87 13.27 11.71 -3.41
CA LEU A 87 12.70 10.87 -4.46
C LEU A 87 11.45 11.50 -5.08
N ALA A 88 10.60 12.11 -4.26
CA ALA A 88 9.40 12.79 -4.72
C ALA A 88 9.74 14.06 -5.56
N GLU A 89 10.79 14.79 -5.21
CA GLU A 89 11.34 15.91 -6.02
C GLU A 89 11.84 15.45 -7.40
N ASP A 90 12.24 14.17 -7.54
CA ASP A 90 12.64 13.53 -8.81
C ASP A 90 11.49 12.72 -9.44
N ASP A 91 10.24 13.08 -9.15
CA ASP A 91 9.00 12.50 -9.69
C ASP A 91 8.75 11.03 -9.35
N TYR A 92 9.42 10.47 -8.32
CA TYR A 92 9.07 9.15 -7.84
C TYR A 92 7.81 9.18 -6.98
N VAL A 93 6.88 8.29 -7.27
CA VAL A 93 5.75 8.00 -6.36
C VAL A 93 6.25 7.11 -5.21
N ILE A 94 5.98 7.53 -3.99
CA ILE A 94 6.37 6.78 -2.80
C ILE A 94 5.27 5.79 -2.44
N ILE A 95 5.62 4.50 -2.41
CA ILE A 95 4.73 3.42 -1.99
C ILE A 95 5.04 3.04 -0.55
N SER A 96 4.05 2.94 0.31
CA SER A 96 4.26 2.46 1.68
C SER A 96 2.97 1.90 2.29
N GLY A 97 3.02 1.42 3.53
CA GLY A 97 1.93 0.68 4.14
C GLY A 97 1.09 1.45 5.15
N LEU A 98 1.30 2.74 5.30
CA LEU A 98 0.60 3.60 6.26
C LEU A 98 0.77 3.16 7.73
N ALA A 99 1.73 2.30 8.08
CA ALA A 99 2.02 1.96 9.46
C ALA A 99 2.64 3.15 10.21
N ILE A 100 2.57 3.14 11.55
CA ILE A 100 3.33 4.10 12.35
C ILE A 100 4.82 3.93 12.10
N GLY A 101 5.60 4.98 12.28
CA GLY A 101 7.06 4.93 12.16
C GLY A 101 7.56 5.21 10.74
N SER A 102 8.37 4.32 10.18
CA SER A 102 9.04 4.55 8.90
C SER A 102 8.08 4.81 7.75
N ASP A 103 6.96 4.09 7.68
CA ASP A 103 5.93 4.27 6.63
C ASP A 103 5.31 5.69 6.72
N THR A 104 4.94 6.11 7.94
CA THR A 104 4.43 7.48 8.18
C THR A 104 5.41 8.52 7.68
N MET A 105 6.70 8.38 8.03
CA MET A 105 7.74 9.33 7.60
C MET A 105 7.95 9.33 6.09
N GLY A 106 7.84 8.17 5.44
CA GLY A 106 7.90 8.06 3.98
C GLY A 106 6.77 8.84 3.30
N HIS A 107 5.53 8.63 3.73
CA HIS A 107 4.38 9.38 3.19
C HIS A 107 4.50 10.89 3.46
N GLU A 108 4.86 11.27 4.69
CA GLU A 108 5.00 12.69 5.03
C GLU A 108 6.10 13.39 4.22
N GLY A 109 7.26 12.72 4.03
CA GLY A 109 8.34 13.28 3.22
C GLY A 109 7.92 13.52 1.77
N ALA A 110 7.19 12.59 1.16
CA ALA A 110 6.64 12.76 -0.19
C ALA A 110 5.67 13.96 -0.26
N LEU A 111 4.74 14.06 0.69
CA LEU A 111 3.75 15.14 0.73
C LEU A 111 4.38 16.52 0.97
N GLU A 112 5.42 16.61 1.79
CA GLU A 112 6.16 17.86 2.01
C GLU A 112 6.90 18.37 0.77
N ALA A 113 7.34 17.43 -0.07
CA ALA A 113 7.92 17.73 -1.37
C ALA A 113 6.87 17.93 -2.47
N HIS A 114 5.57 18.02 -2.11
CA HIS A 114 4.45 18.10 -3.04
C HIS A 114 4.37 16.94 -4.04
N GLY A 115 4.98 15.80 -3.71
CA GLY A 115 4.96 14.59 -4.52
C GLY A 115 3.78 13.67 -4.20
N LYS A 116 3.58 12.67 -5.04
CA LYS A 116 2.50 11.69 -4.90
C LYS A 116 2.96 10.51 -4.04
N THR A 117 2.01 9.94 -3.30
CA THR A 117 2.29 8.73 -2.53
C THR A 117 1.08 7.79 -2.52
N VAL A 118 1.34 6.49 -2.45
CA VAL A 118 0.33 5.43 -2.43
C VAL A 118 0.44 4.63 -1.14
N ALA A 119 -0.68 4.52 -0.43
CA ALA A 119 -0.77 3.72 0.78
C ALA A 119 -1.45 2.38 0.51
N VAL A 120 -0.75 1.27 0.79
CA VAL A 120 -1.28 -0.09 0.68
C VAL A 120 -1.89 -0.52 2.00
N LEU A 121 -3.19 -0.75 2.05
CA LEU A 121 -3.94 -0.95 3.29
C LEU A 121 -4.33 -2.42 3.52
N PRO A 122 -4.33 -2.90 4.80
CA PRO A 122 -4.69 -4.27 5.15
C PRO A 122 -6.20 -4.47 5.35
N LEU A 123 -7.01 -3.47 5.01
CA LEU A 123 -8.45 -3.39 5.30
C LEU A 123 -9.22 -3.00 4.05
N PRO A 124 -10.53 -3.39 3.94
CA PRO A 124 -11.44 -2.75 3.01
C PRO A 124 -11.45 -1.23 3.18
N LEU A 125 -11.50 -0.49 2.07
CA LEU A 125 -11.37 0.97 2.06
C LEU A 125 -12.60 1.73 2.59
N ASP A 126 -13.72 1.05 2.83
CA ASP A 126 -14.92 1.55 3.51
C ASP A 126 -14.83 1.44 5.04
N MET A 127 -13.81 0.74 5.55
CA MET A 127 -13.53 0.66 6.98
C MET A 127 -12.67 1.83 7.47
N PRO A 128 -12.71 2.15 8.78
CA PRO A 128 -11.82 3.16 9.36
C PRO A 128 -10.34 2.82 9.11
N VAL A 129 -9.56 3.82 8.71
CA VAL A 129 -8.12 3.68 8.47
C VAL A 129 -7.39 3.09 9.68
N TYR A 130 -6.50 2.14 9.42
CA TYR A 130 -5.61 1.55 10.41
C TYR A 130 -4.13 1.80 10.06
N PRO A 131 -3.32 2.27 11.02
CA PRO A 131 -3.69 2.67 12.38
C PRO A 131 -4.48 3.98 12.41
N ARG A 132 -5.32 4.16 13.44
CA ARG A 132 -6.17 5.37 13.58
C ARG A 132 -5.36 6.67 13.61
N ASN A 133 -4.13 6.61 14.12
CA ASN A 133 -3.21 7.76 14.18
C ASN A 133 -2.89 8.34 12.80
N ASN A 134 -2.94 7.53 11.75
CA ASN A 134 -2.60 7.93 10.38
C ASN A 134 -3.84 8.26 9.53
N ARG A 135 -5.01 8.48 10.17
CA ARG A 135 -6.24 8.84 9.44
C ARG A 135 -6.08 10.17 8.68
N GLU A 136 -5.58 11.20 9.36
CA GLU A 136 -5.34 12.51 8.70
C GLU A 136 -4.30 12.39 7.58
N LEU A 137 -3.27 11.57 7.76
CA LEU A 137 -2.29 11.31 6.72
C LEU A 137 -2.92 10.65 5.50
N ALA A 138 -3.83 9.70 5.69
CA ALA A 138 -4.56 9.07 4.59
C ALA A 138 -5.41 10.08 3.79
N GLU A 139 -6.10 11.01 4.45
CA GLU A 139 -6.85 12.06 3.77
C GLU A 139 -5.90 13.02 3.01
N ARG A 140 -4.77 13.42 3.61
CA ARG A 140 -3.76 14.25 2.94
C ARG A 140 -3.15 13.57 1.71
N ILE A 141 -2.99 12.24 1.74
CA ILE A 141 -2.56 11.46 0.56
C ILE A 141 -3.56 11.65 -0.58
N LEU A 142 -4.86 11.53 -0.30
CA LEU A 142 -5.90 11.69 -1.30
C LEU A 142 -6.01 13.13 -1.83
N GLU A 143 -5.85 14.12 -0.96
CA GLU A 143 -5.88 15.56 -1.31
C GLU A 143 -4.70 15.98 -2.20
N ASN A 144 -3.60 15.21 -2.19
CA ASN A 144 -2.39 15.47 -2.97
C ASN A 144 -2.20 14.50 -4.15
N ASP A 145 -3.31 14.12 -4.82
CA ASP A 145 -3.30 13.25 -5.99
C ASP A 145 -2.64 11.87 -5.78
N GLY A 146 -2.57 11.41 -4.55
CA GLY A 146 -2.15 10.06 -4.19
C GLY A 146 -3.30 9.06 -4.25
N ALA A 147 -3.04 7.84 -3.76
CA ALA A 147 -4.04 6.79 -3.69
C ALA A 147 -3.94 5.95 -2.42
N LEU A 148 -5.09 5.45 -1.97
CA LEU A 148 -5.19 4.35 -1.01
C LEU A 148 -5.62 3.10 -1.77
N VAL A 149 -4.94 1.98 -1.55
CA VAL A 149 -5.24 0.72 -2.25
C VAL A 149 -5.39 -0.44 -1.28
N SER A 150 -6.23 -1.39 -1.66
CA SER A 150 -6.47 -2.62 -0.89
C SER A 150 -6.92 -3.75 -1.81
N GLU A 151 -6.55 -4.99 -1.49
CA GLU A 151 -7.10 -6.20 -2.13
C GLU A 151 -8.42 -6.66 -1.49
N TYR A 152 -8.81 -6.08 -0.35
CA TYR A 152 -9.95 -6.52 0.43
C TYR A 152 -11.24 -5.85 -0.03
N PRO A 153 -12.28 -6.66 -0.39
CA PRO A 153 -13.54 -6.15 -0.91
C PRO A 153 -14.29 -5.26 0.10
N PRO A 154 -14.81 -4.09 -0.33
CA PRO A 154 -15.71 -3.27 0.47
C PRO A 154 -16.97 -4.03 0.92
N GLY A 155 -17.56 -3.61 2.02
CA GLY A 155 -18.76 -4.20 2.61
C GLY A 155 -18.51 -5.44 3.48
N LYS A 156 -17.25 -5.85 3.65
CA LYS A 156 -16.86 -6.97 4.53
C LYS A 156 -16.31 -6.48 5.85
N LYS A 157 -16.84 -7.06 6.94
CA LYS A 157 -16.23 -6.90 8.27
C LYS A 157 -15.09 -7.89 8.40
N ILE A 158 -13.99 -7.45 8.98
CA ILE A 158 -12.85 -8.32 9.31
C ILE A 158 -12.65 -8.37 10.82
N SER A 159 -12.23 -9.52 11.33
CA SER A 159 -11.85 -9.72 12.73
C SER A 159 -10.41 -9.25 12.97
N ASP A 160 -10.04 -9.04 14.25
CA ASP A 160 -8.66 -8.69 14.62
C ASP A 160 -7.65 -9.72 14.13
N ARG A 161 -8.00 -11.00 14.14
CA ARG A 161 -7.15 -12.07 13.62
C ARG A 161 -6.92 -11.94 12.12
N GLN A 162 -7.95 -11.58 11.35
CA GLN A 162 -7.82 -11.32 9.91
C GLN A 162 -6.99 -10.07 9.67
N LEU A 163 -7.16 -9.01 10.47
CA LEU A 163 -6.34 -7.82 10.36
C LEU A 163 -4.84 -8.15 10.52
N ILE A 164 -4.46 -8.97 11.50
CA ILE A 164 -3.06 -9.40 11.69
C ILE A 164 -2.55 -10.15 10.45
N SER A 165 -3.34 -11.09 9.93
CA SER A 165 -2.99 -11.83 8.71
C SER A 165 -2.84 -10.89 7.50
N ASN A 166 -3.77 -9.95 7.35
CA ASN A 166 -3.79 -9.00 6.25
C ASN A 166 -2.61 -8.01 6.31
N LEU A 167 -2.15 -7.63 7.49
CA LEU A 167 -0.96 -6.79 7.68
C LEU A 167 0.29 -7.45 7.07
N VAL A 168 0.41 -8.77 7.20
CA VAL A 168 1.52 -9.52 6.60
C VAL A 168 1.32 -9.68 5.10
N ALA A 169 0.12 -10.07 4.67
CA ALA A 169 -0.18 -10.31 3.26
C ALA A 169 0.02 -9.04 2.40
N ARG A 170 -0.43 -7.87 2.88
CA ARG A 170 -0.30 -6.62 2.13
C ARG A 170 1.16 -6.15 1.96
N ASP A 171 2.10 -6.64 2.79
CA ASP A 171 3.50 -6.25 2.69
C ASP A 171 4.12 -6.67 1.35
N GLU A 172 3.60 -7.73 0.70
CA GLU A 172 4.06 -8.17 -0.62
C GLU A 172 3.66 -7.19 -1.74
N TRP A 173 2.59 -6.41 -1.56
CA TRP A 173 2.14 -5.47 -2.58
C TRP A 173 2.96 -4.19 -2.64
N GLN A 174 3.67 -3.84 -1.59
CA GLN A 174 4.53 -2.65 -1.58
C GLN A 174 5.67 -2.77 -2.60
N PRO A 175 6.53 -3.81 -2.58
CA PRO A 175 7.51 -4.03 -3.65
C PRO A 175 6.86 -4.37 -5.00
N GLY A 176 5.66 -4.98 -5.00
CA GLY A 176 4.93 -5.31 -6.21
C GLY A 176 4.44 -4.09 -7.00
N LEU A 177 4.22 -2.96 -6.35
CA LEU A 177 3.82 -1.69 -6.96
C LEU A 177 5.02 -0.78 -7.28
N ALA A 178 6.25 -1.16 -6.92
CA ALA A 178 7.44 -0.32 -6.99
C ALA A 178 8.50 -0.90 -7.94
N ASP A 179 9.42 -0.03 -8.41
CA ASP A 179 10.61 -0.42 -9.17
C ASP A 179 11.77 -0.82 -8.26
N GLY A 180 11.69 -0.45 -6.98
CA GLY A 180 12.66 -0.80 -5.94
C GLY A 180 12.07 -0.58 -4.56
N ILE A 181 12.69 -1.16 -3.55
CA ILE A 181 12.31 -1.01 -2.15
C ILE A 181 13.49 -0.55 -1.31
N ILE A 182 13.26 0.44 -0.46
CA ILE A 182 14.25 0.96 0.49
C ILE A 182 13.80 0.60 1.91
N ALA A 183 14.62 -0.18 2.63
CA ALA A 183 14.44 -0.42 4.05
C ALA A 183 15.27 0.58 4.86
N VAL A 184 14.62 1.50 5.56
CA VAL A 184 15.30 2.55 6.33
C VAL A 184 15.85 2.01 7.64
N GLU A 185 15.03 1.34 8.41
CA GLU A 185 15.39 0.67 9.67
C GLU A 185 14.57 -0.60 9.80
N THR A 186 15.21 -1.70 10.15
CA THR A 186 14.50 -2.96 10.44
C THR A 186 15.23 -3.77 11.49
N SER A 187 14.49 -4.53 12.28
CA SER A 187 15.04 -5.54 13.20
C SER A 187 15.06 -6.91 12.53
N GLN A 188 15.87 -7.83 13.07
CA GLN A 188 15.95 -9.21 12.55
C GLN A 188 14.60 -9.93 12.56
N ASP A 189 13.70 -9.60 13.48
CA ASP A 189 12.37 -10.19 13.63
C ASP A 189 11.23 -9.23 13.21
N GLY A 190 11.57 -8.12 12.55
CA GLY A 190 10.60 -7.09 12.15
C GLY A 190 9.72 -7.48 10.96
N GLY A 191 8.49 -6.94 10.91
CA GLY A 191 7.54 -7.15 9.80
C GLY A 191 8.08 -6.74 8.43
N THR A 192 8.99 -5.76 8.37
CA THR A 192 9.68 -5.32 7.14
C THR A 192 10.34 -6.47 6.38
N ARG A 193 10.74 -7.56 7.05
CA ARG A 193 11.30 -8.76 6.40
C ARG A 193 10.33 -9.43 5.41
N HIS A 194 9.02 -9.30 5.61
CA HIS A 194 8.05 -9.86 4.68
C HIS A 194 8.14 -9.12 3.33
N ALA A 195 8.11 -7.80 3.34
CA ALA A 195 8.27 -6.98 2.15
C ALA A 195 9.61 -7.23 1.44
N LEU A 196 10.71 -7.35 2.19
CA LEU A 196 12.03 -7.64 1.61
C LEU A 196 12.11 -9.02 0.97
N LYS A 197 11.56 -10.07 1.62
CA LYS A 197 11.48 -11.42 1.01
C LYS A 197 10.63 -11.45 -0.25
N ASP A 198 9.57 -10.66 -0.31
CA ASP A 198 8.73 -10.61 -1.48
C ASP A 198 9.39 -9.83 -2.62
N ALA A 199 10.15 -8.77 -2.29
CA ALA A 199 11.03 -8.09 -3.23
C ALA A 199 12.09 -9.06 -3.84
N GLU A 200 12.71 -9.91 -3.02
CA GLU A 200 13.63 -10.95 -3.50
C GLU A 200 12.95 -11.92 -4.48
N LYS A 201 11.74 -12.40 -4.16
CA LYS A 201 10.98 -13.34 -5.04
C LYS A 201 10.63 -12.73 -6.41
N THR A 202 10.38 -11.42 -6.43
CA THR A 202 10.01 -10.68 -7.65
C THR A 202 11.21 -10.06 -8.37
N ASN A 203 12.43 -10.24 -7.85
CA ASN A 203 13.66 -9.57 -8.30
C ASN A 203 13.52 -8.04 -8.29
N THR A 204 12.74 -7.48 -7.37
CA THR A 204 12.65 -6.04 -7.15
C THR A 204 13.92 -5.59 -6.43
N PRO A 205 14.65 -4.59 -6.94
CA PRO A 205 15.87 -4.07 -6.31
C PRO A 205 15.65 -3.65 -4.86
N ILE A 206 16.57 -4.04 -3.97
CA ILE A 206 16.52 -3.73 -2.54
C ILE A 206 17.67 -2.82 -2.19
N ALA A 207 17.38 -1.70 -1.53
CA ALA A 207 18.35 -0.85 -0.87
C ALA A 207 18.13 -0.86 0.63
N VAL A 208 19.19 -0.96 1.39
CA VAL A 208 19.19 -0.81 2.85
C VAL A 208 19.99 0.44 3.19
N PHE A 209 19.40 1.30 3.99
CA PHE A 209 20.08 2.51 4.40
C PHE A 209 20.99 2.22 5.60
N ASP A 210 22.30 2.30 5.39
CA ASP A 210 23.31 2.21 6.46
C ASP A 210 23.76 3.60 6.85
N TYR A 211 23.51 3.98 8.10
CA TYR A 211 23.93 5.25 8.70
C TYR A 211 24.76 5.04 9.98
N SER A 212 25.38 3.87 10.10
CA SER A 212 26.35 3.55 11.16
C SER A 212 27.69 4.23 10.88
N PHE A 213 27.74 5.56 11.01
CA PHE A 213 28.97 6.37 10.97
C PHE A 213 29.28 6.94 12.34
#